data_f7f64a46a60ed5ae40a52691bd7a81aa
#
_entry.id   f7f64a46a60ed5ae40a52691bd7a81aa
#
_cell.length_a   1.000
_cell.length_b   1.000
_cell.length_c   1.000
_cell.angle_alpha   90.00
_cell.angle_beta   90.00
_cell.angle_gamma   90.00
#
_symmetry.space_group_name_H-M   'P 1'
#
loop_
_entity.id
_entity.type
_entity.pdbx_description
1 polymer ?
#
loop_
_entity_poly.entity_id
_entity_poly.type
_entity_poly.pdbx_seq_one_letter_code
_entity_poly.pdbx_strand_id
1 'polypeptide(L)'
;MKGIKTLVYFDIEATGLKSSGRPRITEISLVAVNMDDTLRLSLEIKQNLEGTHVQLESLQPRIVNKLTLCVYPMATIVPHVSDITGLDNYMLNGQSKFDKSTGNLLNSFLSHLPSPVCLVAHNGDCYDFPLLKSEMEKVIIPLRSIYF
;
A
#
# COMPACT_ATOMS: atom_id res chain seq x y z
N MET A 1 -25.25 -2.69 6.38
CA MET A 1 -23.95 -2.82 5.65
C MET A 1 -23.11 -3.87 6.38
N LYS A 2 -22.49 -4.82 5.66
CA LYS A 2 -21.50 -5.71 6.30
C LYS A 2 -20.30 -4.84 6.69
N GLY A 3 -19.87 -4.89 7.96
CA GLY A 3 -18.70 -4.14 8.43
C GLY A 3 -17.41 -4.60 7.73
N ILE A 4 -16.42 -3.72 7.62
CA ILE A 4 -15.09 -4.02 7.07
C ILE A 4 -14.48 -5.17 7.87
N LYS A 5 -13.85 -6.13 7.17
CA LYS A 5 -13.20 -7.30 7.77
C LYS A 5 -11.68 -7.20 7.74
N THR A 6 -11.12 -6.58 6.71
CA THR A 6 -9.67 -6.45 6.54
C THR A 6 -9.30 -5.01 6.24
N LEU A 7 -8.32 -4.48 6.96
CA LEU A 7 -7.61 -3.26 6.59
C LEU A 7 -6.36 -3.65 5.85
N VAL A 8 -6.08 -2.97 4.74
CA VAL A 8 -4.83 -3.11 4.00
C VAL A 8 -4.12 -1.76 3.98
N TYR A 9 -3.07 -1.66 4.78
CA TYR A 9 -2.18 -0.50 4.71
C TYR A 9 -1.42 -0.57 3.40
N PHE A 10 -1.48 0.52 2.67
CA PHE A 10 -1.01 0.62 1.29
C PHE A 10 -0.10 1.83 1.15
N ASP A 11 1.01 1.62 0.47
CA ASP A 11 2.00 2.65 0.21
C ASP A 11 2.64 2.43 -1.16
N ILE A 12 3.01 3.53 -1.85
CA ILE A 12 3.66 3.52 -3.16
C ILE A 12 4.93 4.37 -3.12
N GLU A 13 6.05 3.76 -3.55
CA GLU A 13 7.21 4.50 -3.98
C GLU A 13 7.14 4.77 -5.49
N ALA A 14 7.64 5.93 -5.91
CA ALA A 14 7.58 6.35 -7.31
C ALA A 14 8.79 7.19 -7.73
N THR A 15 8.94 7.42 -9.03
CA THR A 15 10.06 8.19 -9.61
C THR A 15 10.08 9.67 -9.24
N GLY A 16 9.08 10.16 -8.51
CA GLY A 16 8.97 11.55 -8.05
C GLY A 16 7.51 11.97 -7.82
N LEU A 17 7.30 13.27 -7.60
CA LEU A 17 5.98 13.85 -7.35
C LEU A 17 5.33 14.34 -8.65
N LYS A 18 4.00 14.54 -8.62
CA LYS A 18 3.23 15.09 -9.77
C LYS A 18 3.74 16.47 -10.25
N SER A 19 4.29 17.27 -9.33
CA SER A 19 4.89 18.56 -9.65
C SER A 19 6.15 18.45 -10.53
N SER A 20 6.81 17.31 -10.52
CA SER A 20 8.02 17.01 -11.31
C SER A 20 7.72 16.31 -12.64
N GLY A 21 6.46 16.10 -12.97
CA GLY A 21 6.04 15.42 -14.20
C GLY A 21 5.00 14.32 -13.95
N ARG A 22 5.08 13.24 -14.74
CA ARG A 22 4.23 12.06 -14.57
C ARG A 22 4.97 10.99 -13.75
N PRO A 23 4.73 10.87 -12.46
CA PRO A 23 5.38 9.83 -11.65
C PRO A 23 5.03 8.44 -12.15
N ARG A 24 5.97 7.51 -12.01
CA ARG A 24 5.81 6.09 -12.32
C ARG A 24 6.09 5.29 -11.06
N ILE A 25 5.30 4.26 -10.82
CA ILE A 25 5.47 3.39 -9.66
C ILE A 25 6.83 2.69 -9.74
N THR A 26 7.54 2.64 -8.61
CA THR A 26 8.79 1.90 -8.41
C THR A 26 8.63 0.76 -7.41
N GLU A 27 7.76 0.94 -6.40
CA GLU A 27 7.38 -0.11 -5.44
C GLU A 27 5.92 0.05 -5.03
N ILE A 28 5.27 -1.06 -4.74
CA ILE A 28 3.94 -1.12 -4.12
C ILE A 28 4.04 -2.02 -2.91
N SER A 29 3.62 -1.55 -1.75
CA SER A 29 3.55 -2.32 -0.52
C SER A 29 2.13 -2.39 0.02
N LEU A 30 1.69 -3.59 0.37
CA LEU A 30 0.39 -3.87 0.98
C LEU A 30 0.59 -4.74 2.21
N VAL A 31 0.07 -4.29 3.34
CA VAL A 31 0.11 -5.00 4.61
C VAL A 31 -1.31 -5.16 5.14
N ALA A 32 -1.80 -6.40 5.16
CA ALA A 32 -3.16 -6.71 5.59
C ALA A 32 -3.20 -7.09 7.07
N VAL A 33 -4.17 -6.52 7.79
CA VAL A 33 -4.48 -6.83 9.18
C VAL A 33 -5.98 -7.08 9.35
N ASN A 34 -6.34 -7.84 10.38
CA ASN A 34 -7.73 -8.09 10.72
C ASN A 34 -8.34 -6.84 11.40
N MET A 35 -9.53 -6.43 10.98
CA MET A 35 -10.23 -5.27 11.55
C MET A 35 -10.58 -5.48 13.02
N ASP A 36 -11.03 -6.68 13.41
CA ASP A 36 -11.42 -6.97 14.79
C ASP A 36 -10.21 -6.89 15.74
N ASP A 37 -9.03 -7.36 15.30
CA ASP A 37 -7.78 -7.24 16.07
C ASP A 37 -7.35 -5.78 16.22
N THR A 38 -7.49 -4.99 15.17
CA THR A 38 -7.18 -3.54 15.20
C THR A 38 -8.10 -2.79 16.17
N LEU A 39 -9.39 -3.10 16.16
CA LEU A 39 -10.36 -2.51 17.10
C LEU A 39 -10.07 -2.90 18.54
N ARG A 40 -9.77 -4.18 18.80
CA ARG A 40 -9.39 -4.66 20.14
C ARG A 40 -8.18 -3.90 20.68
N LEU A 41 -7.13 -3.80 19.90
CA LEU A 41 -5.92 -3.06 20.27
C LEU A 41 -6.20 -1.57 20.52
N SER A 42 -7.06 -0.94 19.71
CA SER A 42 -7.48 0.45 19.92
C SER A 42 -8.18 0.64 21.27
N LEU A 43 -8.99 -0.31 21.70
CA LEU A 43 -9.66 -0.27 23.01
C LEU A 43 -8.67 -0.49 24.15
N GLU A 44 -7.75 -1.44 24.02
CA GLU A 44 -6.67 -1.68 24.99
C GLU A 44 -5.79 -0.45 25.18
N ILE A 45 -5.41 0.23 24.09
CA ILE A 45 -4.64 1.48 24.14
C ILE A 45 -5.41 2.55 24.90
N LYS A 46 -6.70 2.76 24.60
CA LYS A 46 -7.53 3.77 25.29
C LYS A 46 -7.63 3.50 26.80
N GLN A 47 -7.86 2.25 27.20
CA GLN A 47 -7.96 1.88 28.62
C GLN A 47 -6.64 2.06 29.36
N ASN A 48 -5.51 1.83 28.70
CA ASN A 48 -4.18 1.95 29.30
C ASN A 48 -3.64 3.39 29.32
N LEU A 49 -4.11 4.28 28.44
CA LEU A 49 -3.75 5.70 28.48
C LEU A 49 -4.29 6.42 29.72
N GLU A 50 -5.29 5.86 30.41
CA GLU A 50 -5.83 6.40 31.68
C GLU A 50 -5.00 5.98 32.91
N GLY A 51 -4.01 5.10 32.78
CA GLY A 51 -3.23 4.62 33.93
C GLY A 51 -1.96 3.83 33.67
N THR A 52 -0.85 4.47 33.37
CA THR A 52 0.53 3.96 33.32
C THR A 52 1.13 3.83 31.91
N HIS A 53 2.46 3.99 31.85
CA HIS A 53 3.30 3.89 30.65
C HIS A 53 3.07 2.56 29.88
N VAL A 54 2.32 2.63 28.79
CA VAL A 54 2.20 1.51 27.85
C VAL A 54 3.36 1.59 26.87
N GLN A 55 4.12 0.51 26.72
CA GLN A 55 5.06 0.35 25.61
C GLN A 55 4.24 0.16 24.32
N LEU A 56 4.03 1.23 23.56
CA LEU A 56 3.28 1.23 22.28
C LEU A 56 3.87 0.25 21.26
N GLU A 57 5.17 -0.08 21.36
CA GLU A 57 5.85 -1.03 20.48
C GLU A 57 5.32 -2.46 20.56
N SER A 58 4.67 -2.84 21.67
CA SER A 58 4.07 -4.17 21.85
C SER A 58 2.64 -4.27 21.34
N LEU A 59 2.02 -3.16 20.97
CA LEU A 59 0.60 -3.07 20.59
C LEU A 59 0.44 -2.91 19.08
N GLN A 60 0.87 -3.91 18.32
CA GLN A 60 0.66 -3.93 16.87
C GLN A 60 -0.32 -5.04 16.48
N PRO A 61 -1.27 -4.78 15.56
CA PRO A 61 -2.12 -5.84 15.05
C PRO A 61 -1.28 -6.87 14.29
N ARG A 62 -1.66 -8.14 14.40
CA ARG A 62 -0.98 -9.19 13.65
C ARG A 62 -1.13 -8.95 12.14
N ILE A 63 -0.01 -8.89 11.45
CA ILE A 63 0.00 -8.92 9.98
C ILE A 63 -0.42 -10.33 9.54
N VAL A 64 -1.52 -10.41 8.81
CA VAL A 64 -2.06 -11.68 8.30
C VAL A 64 -1.56 -12.01 6.90
N ASN A 65 -1.36 -10.99 6.06
CA ASN A 65 -0.79 -11.12 4.72
C ASN A 65 -0.02 -9.86 4.35
N LYS A 66 1.00 -10.00 3.50
CA LYS A 66 1.73 -8.87 2.92
C LYS A 66 2.14 -9.16 1.49
N LEU A 67 2.22 -8.12 0.67
CA LEU A 67 2.72 -8.15 -0.68
C LEU A 67 3.56 -6.89 -0.90
N THR A 68 4.80 -7.05 -1.32
CA THR A 68 5.66 -5.96 -1.77
C THR A 68 6.19 -6.30 -3.15
N LEU A 69 6.05 -5.38 -4.09
CA LEU A 69 6.45 -5.54 -5.48
C LEU A 69 7.28 -4.36 -5.91
N CYS A 70 8.54 -4.61 -6.27
CA CYS A 70 9.33 -3.66 -7.05
C CYS A 70 8.91 -3.72 -8.51
N VAL A 71 8.87 -2.55 -9.16
CA VAL A 71 8.40 -2.38 -10.54
C VAL A 71 9.40 -1.56 -11.32
N TYR A 72 9.76 -1.99 -12.53
CA TYR A 72 10.55 -1.19 -13.45
C TYR A 72 9.73 -0.01 -13.98
N PRO A 73 10.07 1.24 -13.64
CA PRO A 73 9.19 2.39 -13.89
C PRO A 73 9.21 2.85 -15.36
N MET A 74 10.14 2.37 -16.19
CA MET A 74 10.40 2.87 -17.56
C MET A 74 10.67 4.39 -17.58
N ALA A 75 11.22 4.92 -16.50
CA ALA A 75 11.59 6.32 -16.33
C ALA A 75 12.78 6.39 -15.36
N THR A 76 13.59 7.41 -15.50
CA THR A 76 14.77 7.60 -14.64
C THR A 76 14.35 8.04 -13.24
N ILE A 77 14.90 7.37 -12.24
CA ILE A 77 14.84 7.81 -10.83
C ILE A 77 16.03 8.77 -10.65
N VAL A 78 15.73 9.98 -10.22
CA VAL A 78 16.76 10.98 -9.96
C VAL A 78 17.40 10.77 -8.58
N PRO A 79 18.68 11.17 -8.36
CA PRO A 79 19.41 10.83 -7.13
C PRO A 79 18.68 11.14 -5.83
N HIS A 80 18.09 12.34 -5.70
CA HIS A 80 17.40 12.72 -4.46
C HIS A 80 16.15 11.84 -4.17
N VAL A 81 15.50 11.25 -5.18
CA VAL A 81 14.40 10.29 -4.99
C VAL A 81 14.96 8.96 -4.53
N SER A 82 16.09 8.51 -5.11
CA SER A 82 16.79 7.31 -4.65
C SER A 82 17.21 7.43 -3.18
N ASP A 83 17.69 8.60 -2.76
CA ASP A 83 18.10 8.85 -1.37
C ASP A 83 16.91 8.73 -0.38
N ILE A 84 15.70 9.08 -0.81
CA ILE A 84 14.48 9.00 0.00
C ILE A 84 13.90 7.59 0.02
N THR A 85 13.77 6.96 -1.15
CA THR A 85 13.07 5.68 -1.32
C THR A 85 13.99 4.47 -1.09
N GLY A 86 15.29 4.65 -1.18
CA GLY A 86 16.27 3.57 -1.19
C GLY A 86 16.30 2.76 -2.50
N LEU A 87 15.53 3.17 -3.52
CA LEU A 87 15.44 2.49 -4.81
C LEU A 87 16.18 3.26 -5.88
N ASP A 88 16.93 2.59 -6.71
CA ASP A 88 17.67 3.20 -7.81
C ASP A 88 17.43 2.50 -9.17
N ASN A 89 17.94 3.12 -10.22
CA ASN A 89 17.78 2.62 -11.59
C ASN A 89 18.44 1.25 -11.80
N TYR A 90 19.52 0.95 -11.07
CA TYR A 90 20.24 -0.31 -11.19
C TYR A 90 19.45 -1.46 -10.54
N MET A 91 18.95 -1.25 -9.33
CA MET A 91 18.15 -2.24 -8.58
C MET A 91 16.89 -2.65 -9.35
N LEU A 92 16.25 -1.69 -10.03
CA LEU A 92 14.99 -1.92 -10.73
C LEU A 92 15.15 -2.39 -12.19
N ASN A 93 16.36 -2.38 -12.73
CA ASN A 93 16.61 -2.70 -14.14
C ASN A 93 16.20 -4.12 -14.56
N GLY A 94 16.11 -5.06 -13.62
CA GLY A 94 15.68 -6.44 -13.89
C GLY A 94 14.22 -6.72 -13.53
N GLN A 95 13.51 -5.75 -12.99
CA GLN A 95 12.14 -5.93 -12.54
C GLN A 95 11.13 -5.85 -13.69
N SER A 96 9.99 -6.52 -13.54
CA SER A 96 8.87 -6.38 -14.47
C SER A 96 8.29 -4.96 -14.40
N LYS A 97 7.87 -4.42 -15.54
CA LYS A 97 7.10 -3.18 -15.57
C LYS A 97 5.70 -3.38 -14.99
N PHE A 98 5.02 -2.30 -14.63
CA PHE A 98 3.61 -2.36 -14.28
C PHE A 98 2.80 -2.74 -15.53
N ASP A 99 2.31 -3.97 -15.58
CA ASP A 99 1.55 -4.53 -16.68
C ASP A 99 0.30 -5.28 -16.18
N LYS A 100 -0.39 -5.98 -17.09
CA LYS A 100 -1.58 -6.77 -16.75
C LYS A 100 -1.31 -7.85 -15.70
N SER A 101 -0.11 -8.43 -15.68
CA SER A 101 0.27 -9.44 -14.69
C SER A 101 0.33 -8.82 -13.30
N THR A 102 0.97 -7.65 -13.18
CA THR A 102 1.04 -6.89 -11.93
C THR A 102 -0.36 -6.51 -11.44
N GLY A 103 -1.21 -5.97 -12.30
CA GLY A 103 -2.60 -5.62 -11.95
C GLY A 103 -3.43 -6.82 -11.50
N ASN A 104 -3.28 -7.96 -12.17
CA ASN A 104 -3.95 -9.21 -11.78
C ASN A 104 -3.43 -9.75 -10.44
N LEU A 105 -2.13 -9.65 -10.18
CA LEU A 105 -1.53 -10.07 -8.91
C LEU A 105 -2.06 -9.25 -7.74
N LEU A 106 -2.17 -7.92 -7.89
CA LEU A 106 -2.79 -7.04 -6.90
C LEU A 106 -4.23 -7.44 -6.62
N ASN A 107 -5.04 -7.64 -7.67
CA ASN A 107 -6.43 -8.08 -7.53
C ASN A 107 -6.55 -9.47 -6.88
N SER A 108 -5.65 -10.39 -7.20
CA SER A 108 -5.62 -11.73 -6.61
C SER A 108 -5.27 -11.66 -5.12
N PHE A 109 -4.28 -10.86 -4.74
CA PHE A 109 -3.94 -10.63 -3.34
C PHE A 109 -5.15 -10.09 -2.57
N LEU A 110 -5.78 -9.01 -3.05
CA LEU A 110 -6.94 -8.41 -2.40
C LEU A 110 -8.14 -9.36 -2.33
N SER A 111 -8.33 -10.21 -3.33
CA SER A 111 -9.42 -11.21 -3.37
C SER A 111 -9.20 -12.38 -2.41
N HIS A 112 -7.96 -12.63 -2.03
CA HIS A 112 -7.60 -13.67 -1.05
C HIS A 112 -7.98 -13.27 0.38
N LEU A 113 -8.14 -11.98 0.64
CA LEU A 113 -8.41 -11.44 1.97
C LEU A 113 -9.90 -11.55 2.34
N PRO A 114 -10.24 -11.72 3.63
CA PRO A 114 -11.62 -11.66 4.10
C PRO A 114 -12.29 -10.34 3.77
N SER A 115 -13.38 -10.40 3.00
CA SER A 115 -14.14 -9.21 2.56
C SER A 115 -15.23 -8.81 3.54
N PRO A 116 -15.61 -7.52 3.61
CA PRO A 116 -15.12 -6.39 2.80
C PRO A 116 -13.72 -5.91 3.19
N VAL A 117 -12.91 -5.55 2.19
CA VAL A 117 -11.54 -5.03 2.33
C VAL A 117 -11.56 -3.50 2.20
N CYS A 118 -10.80 -2.81 3.06
CA CYS A 118 -10.56 -1.37 2.98
C CYS A 118 -9.07 -1.08 2.80
N LEU A 119 -8.69 -0.32 1.78
CA LEU A 119 -7.34 0.23 1.64
C LEU A 119 -7.17 1.46 2.51
N VAL A 120 -6.04 1.57 3.16
CA VAL A 120 -5.66 2.70 4.02
C VAL A 120 -4.27 3.17 3.61
N ALA A 121 -4.13 4.44 3.25
CA ALA A 121 -2.84 5.04 2.91
C ALA A 121 -2.69 6.40 3.59
N HIS A 122 -1.45 6.77 3.91
CA HIS A 122 -1.15 8.10 4.44
C HIS A 122 -1.32 9.13 3.32
N ASN A 123 -2.27 10.07 3.48
CA ASN A 123 -2.59 11.08 2.46
C ASN A 123 -2.91 10.48 1.07
N GLY A 124 -3.45 9.24 1.06
CA GLY A 124 -3.63 8.42 -0.14
C GLY A 124 -4.48 9.06 -1.24
N ASP A 125 -5.49 9.86 -0.87
CA ASP A 125 -6.37 10.57 -1.83
C ASP A 125 -5.59 11.57 -2.71
N CYS A 126 -4.50 12.12 -2.19
CA CYS A 126 -3.69 13.09 -2.92
C CYS A 126 -2.67 12.44 -3.87
N TYR A 127 -2.20 11.24 -3.55
CA TYR A 127 -1.07 10.66 -4.28
C TYR A 127 -1.27 9.17 -4.63
N ASP A 128 -1.31 8.28 -3.63
CA ASP A 128 -1.24 6.82 -3.86
C ASP A 128 -2.43 6.28 -4.66
N PHE A 129 -3.65 6.59 -4.24
CA PHE A 129 -4.85 6.09 -4.93
C PHE A 129 -4.99 6.62 -6.37
N PRO A 130 -4.79 7.92 -6.66
CA PRO A 130 -4.77 8.41 -8.02
C PRO A 130 -3.68 7.79 -8.89
N LEU A 131 -2.49 7.54 -8.33
CA LEU A 131 -1.38 6.94 -9.06
C LEU A 131 -1.67 5.47 -9.39
N LEU A 132 -2.10 4.68 -8.40
CA LEU A 132 -2.51 3.29 -8.60
C LEU A 132 -3.63 3.20 -9.64
N LYS A 133 -4.68 4.01 -9.50
CA LYS A 133 -5.80 4.04 -10.43
C LYS A 133 -5.33 4.31 -11.87
N SER A 134 -4.46 5.30 -12.05
CA SER A 134 -3.90 5.63 -13.36
C SER A 134 -3.11 4.48 -13.98
N GLU A 135 -2.30 3.74 -13.19
CA GLU A 135 -1.54 2.60 -13.72
C GLU A 135 -2.46 1.40 -14.03
N MET A 136 -3.47 1.13 -13.19
CA MET A 136 -4.46 0.07 -13.44
C MET A 136 -5.29 0.34 -14.70
N GLU A 137 -5.70 1.60 -14.93
CA GLU A 137 -6.42 2.02 -16.15
C GLU A 137 -5.60 1.81 -17.41
N LYS A 138 -4.29 2.12 -17.39
CA LYS A 138 -3.39 1.91 -18.55
C LYS A 138 -3.29 0.44 -18.96
N VAL A 139 -3.36 -0.48 -18.01
CA VAL A 139 -3.29 -1.92 -18.27
C VAL A 139 -4.67 -2.55 -18.48
N ILE A 140 -5.74 -1.76 -18.41
CA ILE A 140 -7.14 -2.17 -18.63
C ILE A 140 -7.56 -3.26 -17.62
N ILE A 141 -7.10 -3.14 -16.38
CA ILE A 141 -7.49 -4.01 -15.27
C ILE A 141 -8.25 -3.15 -14.26
N PRO A 142 -9.57 -3.38 -14.09
CA PRO A 142 -10.32 -2.66 -13.07
C PRO A 142 -9.83 -3.09 -11.67
N LEU A 143 -9.64 -2.12 -10.80
CA LEU A 143 -9.43 -2.41 -9.39
C LEU A 143 -10.73 -3.00 -8.83
N ARG A 144 -10.65 -4.15 -8.14
CA ARG A 144 -11.85 -4.79 -7.58
C ARG A 144 -12.47 -3.92 -6.49
N SER A 145 -13.77 -4.15 -6.22
CA SER A 145 -14.56 -3.39 -5.23
C SER A 145 -13.89 -3.41 -3.85
N ILE A 146 -13.21 -2.34 -3.55
CA ILE A 146 -12.55 -2.04 -2.28
C ILE A 146 -13.09 -0.71 -1.80
N TYR A 147 -13.16 -0.54 -0.48
CA TYR A 147 -13.40 0.76 0.14
C TYR A 147 -12.07 1.51 0.26
N PHE A 148 -12.10 2.82 0.07
CA PHE A 148 -10.98 3.72 0.29
C PHE A 148 -11.26 4.60 1.48
#